data_de94010235b8bd44e5f15ad7a9c04ac7
#
_entry.id   de94010235b8bd44e5f15ad7a9c04ac7
#
_cell.length_a   1.000
_cell.length_b   1.000
_cell.length_c   1.000
_cell.angle_alpha   90.00
_cell.angle_beta   90.00
_cell.angle_gamma   90.00
#
_symmetry.space_group_name_H-M   'P 1'
#
loop_
_entity.id
_entity.type
_entity.pdbx_description
1 polymer ?
#
loop_
_entity_poly.entity_id
_entity_poly.type
_entity_poly.pdbx_seq_one_letter_code
_entity_poly.pdbx_strand_id
1 'polypeptide(L)'
;MEIKEIKALQILNANSNFTVEVVLKTDKGVFRGSSPKGESNSRYEVSQFKKGVEEEINGFNVYLKKLIGRRINDLNGIFTVEKEIPQEFIGGPSLSLSYALIYGLSTEMGVEPYELFGKKNRVIPVCKMIGGGMHASGLGMDIQEILVTTIAENNYDSIKTTLKVYQKVKELLENKTDSFLGGVDPEGGFISGLDNYESIKLVREAVESVISETSMDIRLGLDFAASTFYKDGKYRYKRPIYGKKELDRGEQIDLTKKLAEEFDIFFVEDPVDETLAEDYGEILKSLSNSLVVGDDLTATTPERLEKVHQNINATLIKPNQVALMYKVKEYSDLADKFKIDKVVSHRSEETTIPIISDIATGMSAKYLKVGINRGERIEKINRLIELN
;
A
#
# COMPACT_ATOMS: atom_id res chain seq x y z
N MET A 1 -20.55 -14.98 15.89
CA MET A 1 -19.49 -15.40 16.86
C MET A 1 -19.70 -14.73 18.20
N GLU A 2 -19.24 -15.35 19.30
CA GLU A 2 -19.24 -14.75 20.64
C GLU A 2 -17.79 -14.61 21.14
N ILE A 3 -17.44 -13.44 21.66
CA ILE A 3 -16.09 -13.14 22.16
C ILE A 3 -15.92 -13.79 23.53
N LYS A 4 -15.06 -14.83 23.66
CA LYS A 4 -14.81 -15.53 24.93
C LYS A 4 -13.64 -14.92 25.71
N GLU A 5 -12.56 -14.63 25.03
CA GLU A 5 -11.39 -13.96 25.56
C GLU A 5 -10.82 -13.02 24.50
N ILE A 6 -10.28 -11.90 24.92
CA ILE A 6 -9.64 -10.95 24.03
C ILE A 6 -8.55 -10.17 24.75
N LYS A 7 -7.42 -9.99 24.12
CA LYS A 7 -6.29 -9.20 24.64
C LYS A 7 -5.46 -8.60 23.53
N ALA A 8 -4.82 -7.47 23.81
CA ALA A 8 -3.80 -6.85 22.98
C ALA A 8 -2.41 -7.18 23.51
N LEU A 9 -1.48 -7.46 22.61
CA LEU A 9 -0.08 -7.77 22.88
C LEU A 9 0.82 -6.84 22.09
N GLN A 10 1.99 -6.56 22.63
CA GLN A 10 3.06 -5.88 21.90
C GLN A 10 3.83 -6.92 21.08
N ILE A 11 4.00 -6.63 19.79
CA ILE A 11 4.77 -7.48 18.86
C ILE A 11 5.73 -6.62 18.04
N LEU A 12 6.62 -7.23 17.27
CA LEU A 12 7.48 -6.55 16.31
C LEU A 12 6.86 -6.54 14.91
N ASN A 13 7.05 -5.44 14.19
CA ASN A 13 6.80 -5.34 12.75
C ASN A 13 8.06 -5.67 11.93
N ALA A 14 7.97 -5.57 10.60
CA ALA A 14 9.06 -5.93 9.67
C ALA A 14 10.34 -5.10 9.84
N ASN A 15 10.26 -3.90 10.42
CA ASN A 15 11.41 -3.03 10.69
C ASN A 15 11.92 -3.14 12.14
N SER A 16 11.51 -4.20 12.86
CA SER A 16 11.86 -4.41 14.28
C SER A 16 11.36 -3.31 15.23
N ASN A 17 10.36 -2.54 14.82
CA ASN A 17 9.66 -1.59 15.68
C ASN A 17 8.49 -2.28 16.37
N PHE A 18 8.16 -1.81 17.57
CA PHE A 18 7.01 -2.31 18.28
C PHE A 18 5.69 -1.85 17.65
N THR A 19 4.75 -2.79 17.55
CA THR A 19 3.35 -2.57 17.15
C THR A 19 2.42 -3.43 18.02
N VAL A 20 1.14 -3.48 17.68
CA VAL A 20 0.10 -4.16 18.44
C VAL A 20 -0.48 -5.34 17.67
N GLU A 21 -0.75 -6.43 18.37
CA GLU A 21 -1.55 -7.56 17.93
C GLU A 21 -2.72 -7.77 18.89
N VAL A 22 -3.93 -7.92 18.37
CA VAL A 22 -5.08 -8.39 19.14
C VAL A 22 -5.24 -9.89 18.94
N VAL A 23 -5.35 -10.62 20.05
CA VAL A 23 -5.64 -12.05 20.10
C VAL A 23 -7.06 -12.22 20.60
N LEU A 24 -7.93 -12.74 19.74
CA LEU A 24 -9.34 -13.02 19.98
C LEU A 24 -9.56 -14.54 20.09
N LYS A 25 -10.28 -15.00 21.12
CA LYS A 25 -10.71 -16.39 21.27
C LYS A 25 -12.23 -16.47 21.22
N THR A 26 -12.72 -17.38 20.41
CA THR A 26 -14.14 -17.76 20.29
C THR A 26 -14.30 -19.27 20.46
N ASP A 27 -15.50 -19.81 20.31
CA ASP A 27 -15.74 -21.26 20.30
C ASP A 27 -15.12 -21.96 19.07
N LYS A 28 -14.82 -21.20 17.99
CA LYS A 28 -14.24 -21.72 16.73
C LYS A 28 -12.71 -21.69 16.69
N GLY A 29 -12.06 -20.98 17.62
CA GLY A 29 -10.61 -20.93 17.65
C GLY A 29 -10.05 -19.63 18.19
N VAL A 30 -8.75 -19.42 17.88
CA VAL A 30 -7.99 -18.22 18.26
C VAL A 30 -7.61 -17.47 16.99
N PHE A 31 -7.95 -16.21 16.93
CA PHE A 31 -7.74 -15.32 15.78
C PHE A 31 -6.84 -14.16 16.17
N ARG A 32 -6.06 -13.71 15.22
CA ARG A 32 -5.06 -12.65 15.43
C ARG A 32 -5.25 -11.55 14.40
N GLY A 33 -5.13 -10.31 14.84
CA GLY A 33 -5.07 -9.14 13.98
C GLY A 33 -3.95 -8.23 14.43
N SER A 34 -3.10 -7.77 13.53
CA SER A 34 -2.00 -6.86 13.84
C SER A 34 -1.94 -5.69 12.87
N SER A 35 -1.56 -4.52 13.38
CA SER A 35 -1.55 -3.29 12.60
C SER A 35 -0.15 -3.00 12.05
N PRO A 36 -0.04 -2.69 10.74
CA PRO A 36 1.18 -2.13 10.16
C PRO A 36 1.32 -0.64 10.52
N LYS A 37 2.51 -0.07 10.22
CA LYS A 37 2.79 1.35 10.31
C LYS A 37 3.50 1.81 9.03
N GLY A 38 3.35 3.07 8.64
CA GLY A 38 4.10 3.69 7.54
C GLY A 38 5.35 4.41 8.04
N GLU A 39 6.41 4.41 7.24
CA GLU A 39 7.59 5.26 7.43
C GLU A 39 7.29 6.70 7.00
N SER A 40 6.67 6.86 5.83
CA SER A 40 6.09 8.12 5.37
C SER A 40 4.62 8.18 5.81
N ASN A 41 4.19 9.34 6.29
CA ASN A 41 2.83 9.53 6.73
C ASN A 41 2.26 10.81 6.10
N SER A 42 1.09 10.70 5.45
CA SER A 42 0.31 11.86 5.06
C SER A 42 -0.13 12.65 6.31
N ARG A 43 -0.21 13.96 6.18
CA ARG A 43 -0.76 14.84 7.23
C ARG A 43 -2.24 14.56 7.53
N TYR A 44 -2.90 13.75 6.73
CA TYR A 44 -4.33 13.46 6.83
C TYR A 44 -4.64 12.09 7.43
N GLU A 45 -3.62 11.24 7.65
CA GLU A 45 -3.86 9.95 8.27
C GLU A 45 -3.87 10.01 9.80
N VAL A 46 -4.51 9.01 10.43
CA VAL A 46 -4.54 8.91 11.88
C VAL A 46 -3.19 8.44 12.41
N SER A 47 -2.77 8.99 13.58
CA SER A 47 -1.59 8.48 14.26
C SER A 47 -1.80 7.04 14.71
N GLN A 48 -0.84 6.16 14.42
CA GLN A 48 -0.91 4.75 14.83
C GLN A 48 -0.86 4.58 16.34
N PHE A 49 -0.07 5.39 17.04
CA PHE A 49 0.02 5.46 18.49
C PHE A 49 0.17 6.92 18.91
N LYS A 50 -0.62 7.38 19.89
CA LYS A 50 -0.67 8.77 20.36
C LYS A 50 0.23 9.02 21.56
N LYS A 51 0.44 7.98 22.40
CA LYS A 51 1.17 8.07 23.67
C LYS A 51 2.36 7.10 23.74
N GLY A 52 2.42 6.14 22.86
CA GLY A 52 3.41 5.06 22.86
C GLY A 52 2.75 3.70 22.96
N VAL A 53 3.41 2.71 22.34
CA VAL A 53 2.81 1.38 22.09
C VAL A 53 2.39 0.71 23.40
N GLU A 54 3.26 0.67 24.41
CA GLU A 54 3.01 -0.03 25.68
C GLU A 54 1.87 0.59 26.48
N GLU A 55 1.85 1.92 26.63
CA GLU A 55 0.81 2.64 27.38
C GLU A 55 -0.56 2.43 26.73
N GLU A 56 -0.62 2.56 25.40
CA GLU A 56 -1.89 2.36 24.66
C GLU A 56 -2.39 0.93 24.74
N ILE A 57 -1.51 -0.08 24.63
CA ILE A 57 -1.89 -1.50 24.77
C ILE A 57 -2.46 -1.77 26.18
N ASN A 58 -1.84 -1.22 27.23
CA ASN A 58 -2.32 -1.39 28.59
C ASN A 58 -3.73 -0.79 28.77
N GLY A 59 -3.95 0.43 28.30
CA GLY A 59 -5.27 1.08 28.31
C GLY A 59 -6.30 0.33 27.46
N PHE A 60 -5.88 -0.09 26.26
CA PHE A 60 -6.76 -0.82 25.35
C PHE A 60 -7.18 -2.17 25.91
N ASN A 61 -6.33 -2.89 26.63
CA ASN A 61 -6.68 -4.12 27.34
C ASN A 61 -7.79 -3.92 28.37
N VAL A 62 -7.87 -2.75 29.01
CA VAL A 62 -8.99 -2.43 29.90
C VAL A 62 -10.29 -2.26 29.12
N TYR A 63 -10.24 -1.59 27.96
CA TYR A 63 -11.40 -1.47 27.07
C TYR A 63 -11.85 -2.83 26.51
N LEU A 64 -10.92 -3.65 26.03
CA LEU A 64 -11.23 -4.95 25.41
C LEU A 64 -12.03 -5.89 26.34
N LYS A 65 -11.80 -5.83 27.65
CA LYS A 65 -12.58 -6.63 28.64
C LYS A 65 -14.08 -6.38 28.55
N LYS A 66 -14.52 -5.19 28.12
CA LYS A 66 -15.93 -4.85 27.96
C LYS A 66 -16.58 -5.56 26.77
N LEU A 67 -15.78 -6.09 25.85
CA LEU A 67 -16.27 -6.82 24.68
C LEU A 67 -16.48 -8.32 24.94
N ILE A 68 -16.02 -8.85 26.08
CA ILE A 68 -16.21 -10.26 26.43
C ILE A 68 -17.70 -10.56 26.58
N GLY A 69 -18.16 -11.64 25.96
CA GLY A 69 -19.57 -12.03 25.91
C GLY A 69 -20.37 -11.36 24.78
N ARG A 70 -19.78 -10.36 24.09
CA ARG A 70 -20.44 -9.71 22.96
C ARG A 70 -20.61 -10.69 21.79
N ARG A 71 -21.78 -10.66 21.16
CA ARG A 71 -22.09 -11.43 19.95
C ARG A 71 -22.01 -10.55 18.72
N ILE A 72 -21.34 -11.06 17.68
CA ILE A 72 -21.20 -10.42 16.37
C ILE A 72 -21.66 -11.40 15.30
N ASN A 73 -22.66 -11.00 14.51
CA ASN A 73 -23.33 -11.89 13.58
C ASN A 73 -22.99 -11.60 12.11
N ASP A 74 -22.55 -10.39 11.81
CA ASP A 74 -22.24 -9.91 10.47
C ASP A 74 -21.19 -8.79 10.49
N LEU A 75 -20.79 -8.30 9.32
CA LEU A 75 -19.84 -7.21 9.18
C LEU A 75 -20.31 -5.91 9.85
N ASN A 76 -21.63 -5.62 9.82
CA ASN A 76 -22.17 -4.43 10.48
C ASN A 76 -22.02 -4.51 12.01
N GLY A 77 -22.04 -5.72 12.57
CA GLY A 77 -21.70 -5.96 13.98
C GLY A 77 -20.27 -5.56 14.31
N ILE A 78 -19.30 -5.83 13.42
CA ILE A 78 -17.92 -5.34 13.55
C ILE A 78 -17.90 -3.81 13.49
N PHE A 79 -18.55 -3.20 12.51
CA PHE A 79 -18.64 -1.74 12.37
C PHE A 79 -19.28 -1.06 13.58
N THR A 80 -20.24 -1.74 14.23
CA THR A 80 -20.83 -1.24 15.48
C THR A 80 -19.80 -1.23 16.60
N VAL A 81 -19.00 -2.30 16.74
CA VAL A 81 -17.88 -2.33 17.72
C VAL A 81 -16.90 -1.21 17.44
N GLU A 82 -16.50 -1.00 16.17
CA GLU A 82 -15.56 0.04 15.79
C GLU A 82 -16.04 1.45 16.17
N LYS A 83 -17.33 1.74 16.00
CA LYS A 83 -17.93 3.05 16.34
C LYS A 83 -17.96 3.32 17.85
N GLU A 84 -17.85 2.28 18.68
CA GLU A 84 -17.83 2.38 20.14
C GLU A 84 -16.40 2.49 20.69
N ILE A 85 -15.35 2.35 19.85
CA ILE A 85 -13.96 2.44 20.29
C ILE A 85 -13.67 3.88 20.72
N PRO A 86 -13.14 4.10 21.95
CA PRO A 86 -12.70 5.41 22.38
C PRO A 86 -11.68 6.03 21.43
N GLN A 87 -11.80 7.34 21.19
CA GLN A 87 -10.98 8.10 20.25
C GLN A 87 -9.47 7.94 20.50
N GLU A 88 -9.06 7.73 21.73
CA GLU A 88 -7.66 7.51 22.12
C GLU A 88 -7.07 6.22 21.56
N PHE A 89 -7.89 5.22 21.23
CA PHE A 89 -7.45 3.92 20.69
C PHE A 89 -7.66 3.79 19.17
N ILE A 90 -8.15 4.82 18.51
CA ILE A 90 -8.25 4.83 17.04
C ILE A 90 -6.84 5.00 16.48
N GLY A 91 -6.34 3.93 15.86
CA GLY A 91 -4.97 3.77 15.37
C GLY A 91 -4.63 2.29 15.23
N GLY A 92 -3.40 1.91 15.59
CA GLY A 92 -2.97 0.52 15.59
C GLY A 92 -3.88 -0.42 16.42
N PRO A 93 -4.29 -0.03 17.65
CA PRO A 93 -5.17 -0.86 18.47
C PRO A 93 -6.52 -1.19 17.81
N SER A 94 -7.22 -0.19 17.26
CA SER A 94 -8.53 -0.39 16.61
C SER A 94 -8.42 -1.26 15.37
N LEU A 95 -7.43 -1.02 14.52
CA LEU A 95 -7.25 -1.81 13.29
C LEU A 95 -6.92 -3.27 13.60
N SER A 96 -6.06 -3.52 14.60
CA SER A 96 -5.73 -4.88 15.03
C SER A 96 -6.96 -5.62 15.56
N LEU A 97 -7.83 -4.93 16.29
CA LEU A 97 -9.11 -5.48 16.73
C LEU A 97 -10.00 -5.85 15.53
N SER A 98 -10.16 -4.94 14.58
CA SER A 98 -10.97 -5.16 13.38
C SER A 98 -10.52 -6.38 12.60
N TYR A 99 -9.21 -6.55 12.41
CA TYR A 99 -8.66 -7.71 11.69
C TYR A 99 -8.91 -9.03 12.44
N ALA A 100 -8.72 -9.05 13.76
CA ALA A 100 -9.03 -10.24 14.56
C ALA A 100 -10.53 -10.59 14.50
N LEU A 101 -11.40 -9.59 14.54
CA LEU A 101 -12.86 -9.78 14.43
C LEU A 101 -13.27 -10.29 13.03
N ILE A 102 -12.65 -9.81 11.97
CA ILE A 102 -12.90 -10.26 10.59
C ILE A 102 -12.55 -11.74 10.45
N TYR A 103 -11.37 -12.18 10.90
CA TYR A 103 -10.98 -13.59 10.86
C TYR A 103 -11.90 -14.47 11.72
N GLY A 104 -12.26 -14.00 12.92
CA GLY A 104 -13.17 -14.73 13.80
C GLY A 104 -14.56 -14.86 13.19
N LEU A 105 -15.10 -13.79 12.62
CA LEU A 105 -16.44 -13.79 12.02
C LEU A 105 -16.49 -14.65 10.75
N SER A 106 -15.51 -14.54 9.85
CA SER A 106 -15.46 -15.34 8.63
C SER A 106 -15.43 -16.84 8.95
N THR A 107 -14.60 -17.25 9.93
CA THR A 107 -14.56 -18.64 10.40
C THR A 107 -15.89 -19.09 11.03
N GLU A 108 -16.54 -18.24 11.83
CA GLU A 108 -17.86 -18.54 12.41
C GLU A 108 -18.91 -18.78 11.33
N MET A 109 -18.88 -17.98 10.26
CA MET A 109 -19.81 -18.08 9.13
C MET A 109 -19.44 -19.21 8.15
N GLY A 110 -18.22 -19.78 8.23
CA GLY A 110 -17.73 -20.78 7.29
C GLY A 110 -17.44 -20.21 5.89
N VAL A 111 -17.02 -18.96 5.83
CA VAL A 111 -16.69 -18.23 4.59
C VAL A 111 -15.25 -17.72 4.62
N GLU A 112 -14.71 -17.36 3.47
CA GLU A 112 -13.41 -16.69 3.38
C GLU A 112 -13.51 -15.22 3.86
N PRO A 113 -12.43 -14.62 4.42
CA PRO A 113 -12.48 -13.24 4.92
C PRO A 113 -12.92 -12.23 3.86
N TYR A 114 -12.54 -12.40 2.59
CA TYR A 114 -12.94 -11.49 1.51
C TYR A 114 -14.46 -11.48 1.29
N GLU A 115 -15.18 -12.59 1.55
CA GLU A 115 -16.62 -12.71 1.33
C GLU A 115 -17.44 -11.82 2.28
N LEU A 116 -16.87 -11.40 3.40
CA LEU A 116 -17.49 -10.42 4.29
C LEU A 116 -17.64 -9.03 3.63
N PHE A 117 -16.77 -8.71 2.67
CA PHE A 117 -16.76 -7.41 1.98
C PHE A 117 -17.51 -7.43 0.65
N GLY A 118 -17.57 -8.57 -0.01
CA GLY A 118 -18.24 -8.69 -1.30
C GLY A 118 -17.91 -9.97 -2.05
N LYS A 119 -18.13 -9.95 -3.35
CA LYS A 119 -17.84 -11.09 -4.22
C LYS A 119 -16.36 -11.15 -4.56
N LYS A 120 -15.86 -12.37 -4.80
CA LYS A 120 -14.51 -12.59 -5.29
C LYS A 120 -14.28 -11.83 -6.59
N ASN A 121 -13.27 -10.97 -6.58
CA ASN A 121 -12.80 -10.26 -7.75
C ASN A 121 -11.32 -10.57 -7.97
N ARG A 122 -10.91 -10.55 -9.23
CA ARG A 122 -9.50 -10.69 -9.56
C ARG A 122 -8.75 -9.40 -9.23
N VAL A 123 -7.60 -9.54 -8.57
CA VAL A 123 -6.74 -8.43 -8.16
C VAL A 123 -5.37 -8.60 -8.81
N ILE A 124 -4.88 -7.57 -9.49
CA ILE A 124 -3.60 -7.59 -10.19
C ILE A 124 -2.50 -7.05 -9.24
N PRO A 125 -1.39 -7.79 -9.02
CA PRO A 125 -0.31 -7.31 -8.18
C PRO A 125 0.48 -6.19 -8.86
N VAL A 126 0.82 -5.13 -8.11
CA VAL A 126 1.76 -4.06 -8.46
C VAL A 126 2.93 -4.18 -7.51
N CYS A 127 4.10 -4.56 -8.05
CA CYS A 127 5.24 -4.97 -7.24
C CYS A 127 6.43 -4.03 -7.40
N LYS A 128 7.12 -3.76 -6.28
CA LYS A 128 8.27 -2.88 -6.22
C LYS A 128 9.54 -3.56 -6.72
N MET A 129 10.26 -2.91 -7.64
CA MET A 129 11.54 -3.37 -8.19
C MET A 129 12.74 -2.66 -7.56
N ILE A 130 12.70 -1.33 -7.55
CA ILE A 130 13.75 -0.49 -6.96
C ILE A 130 13.11 0.48 -5.98
N GLY A 131 13.77 0.66 -4.84
CA GLY A 131 13.40 1.60 -3.81
C GLY A 131 14.36 2.79 -3.74
N GLY A 132 13.79 3.96 -3.45
CA GLY A 132 14.49 5.24 -3.29
C GLY A 132 13.86 6.07 -2.17
N GLY A 133 14.03 7.39 -2.23
CA GLY A 133 13.42 8.34 -1.31
C GLY A 133 13.68 8.02 0.16
N MET A 134 12.61 8.03 0.95
CA MET A 134 12.64 7.70 2.38
C MET A 134 13.00 6.23 2.61
N HIS A 135 12.52 5.32 1.78
CA HIS A 135 12.75 3.87 1.92
C HIS A 135 14.22 3.45 1.74
N ALA A 136 15.02 4.25 1.04
CA ALA A 136 16.45 4.01 0.85
C ALA A 136 17.33 4.92 1.73
N SER A 137 16.78 5.55 2.78
CA SER A 137 17.51 6.49 3.65
C SER A 137 18.22 7.59 2.86
N GLY A 138 17.68 7.96 1.70
CA GLY A 138 18.24 8.94 0.79
C GLY A 138 19.45 8.46 -0.01
N LEU A 139 19.71 7.17 -0.03
CA LEU A 139 20.67 6.52 -0.93
C LEU A 139 19.99 6.24 -2.28
N GLY A 140 20.72 6.49 -3.39
CA GLY A 140 20.17 6.25 -4.73
C GLY A 140 19.21 7.33 -5.22
N MET A 141 18.09 6.94 -5.84
CA MET A 141 17.12 7.85 -6.46
C MET A 141 16.25 8.58 -5.42
N ASP A 142 15.70 9.73 -5.81
CA ASP A 142 14.78 10.52 -4.99
C ASP A 142 13.33 10.03 -5.11
N ILE A 143 12.92 9.57 -6.30
CA ILE A 143 11.62 8.91 -6.54
C ILE A 143 11.53 7.67 -5.63
N GLN A 144 10.41 7.50 -4.94
CA GLN A 144 10.31 6.52 -3.85
C GLN A 144 10.27 5.08 -4.34
N GLU A 145 9.57 4.81 -5.47
CA GLU A 145 9.43 3.44 -5.95
C GLU A 145 9.39 3.37 -7.48
N ILE A 146 10.07 2.37 -8.03
CA ILE A 146 9.82 1.89 -9.39
C ILE A 146 9.06 0.58 -9.27
N LEU A 147 7.89 0.54 -9.88
CA LEU A 147 6.90 -0.52 -9.77
C LEU A 147 6.75 -1.26 -11.09
N VAL A 148 6.39 -2.53 -11.03
CA VAL A 148 6.03 -3.35 -12.18
C VAL A 148 4.74 -4.09 -11.90
N THR A 149 3.86 -4.13 -12.88
CA THR A 149 2.67 -4.98 -12.89
C THR A 149 2.65 -5.83 -14.15
N THR A 150 2.32 -7.12 -13.98
CA THR A 150 2.12 -8.05 -15.10
C THR A 150 0.65 -8.40 -15.20
N ILE A 151 0.05 -8.18 -16.37
CA ILE A 151 -1.34 -8.55 -16.65
C ILE A 151 -1.34 -9.90 -17.34
N ALA A 152 -1.62 -10.98 -16.59
CA ALA A 152 -1.73 -12.34 -17.07
C ALA A 152 -3.16 -12.87 -16.84
N GLU A 153 -3.47 -14.09 -17.20
CA GLU A 153 -4.79 -14.69 -17.00
C GLU A 153 -5.13 -14.94 -15.52
N ASN A 154 -4.11 -15.20 -14.70
CA ASN A 154 -4.24 -15.51 -13.27
C ASN A 154 -3.10 -14.87 -12.45
N ASN A 155 -3.26 -14.86 -11.14
CA ASN A 155 -2.29 -14.23 -10.23
C ASN A 155 -0.96 -14.98 -10.17
N TYR A 156 -0.98 -16.31 -10.29
CA TYR A 156 0.25 -17.10 -10.29
C TYR A 156 1.16 -16.73 -11.46
N ASP A 157 0.60 -16.64 -12.68
CA ASP A 157 1.37 -16.26 -13.87
C ASP A 157 1.78 -14.80 -13.84
N SER A 158 0.93 -13.90 -13.29
CA SER A 158 1.30 -12.50 -13.06
C SER A 158 2.53 -12.41 -12.15
N ILE A 159 2.52 -13.08 -11.02
CA ILE A 159 3.60 -13.04 -10.04
C ILE A 159 4.86 -13.74 -10.58
N LYS A 160 4.71 -14.91 -11.21
CA LYS A 160 5.81 -15.64 -11.84
C LYS A 160 6.57 -14.78 -12.87
N THR A 161 5.83 -14.05 -13.71
CA THR A 161 6.43 -13.16 -14.70
C THR A 161 7.06 -11.94 -14.06
N THR A 162 6.42 -11.34 -13.04
CA THR A 162 6.97 -10.22 -12.29
C THR A 162 8.26 -10.61 -11.55
N LEU A 163 8.35 -11.83 -11.03
CA LEU A 163 9.59 -12.38 -10.45
C LEU A 163 10.73 -12.48 -11.47
N LYS A 164 10.46 -12.82 -12.74
CA LYS A 164 11.48 -12.80 -13.79
C LYS A 164 12.01 -11.38 -14.00
N VAL A 165 11.13 -10.37 -14.01
CA VAL A 165 11.56 -8.96 -14.09
C VAL A 165 12.43 -8.60 -12.89
N TYR A 166 12.03 -8.98 -11.67
CA TYR A 166 12.81 -8.71 -10.46
C TYR A 166 14.21 -9.35 -10.50
N GLN A 167 14.31 -10.59 -10.95
CA GLN A 167 15.58 -11.28 -11.15
C GLN A 167 16.43 -10.60 -12.23
N LYS A 168 15.81 -10.14 -13.33
CA LYS A 168 16.52 -9.43 -14.41
C LYS A 168 17.02 -8.06 -13.94
N VAL A 169 16.24 -7.35 -13.13
CA VAL A 169 16.70 -6.10 -12.47
C VAL A 169 17.94 -6.35 -11.63
N LYS A 170 17.95 -7.42 -10.83
CA LYS A 170 19.13 -7.81 -10.03
C LYS A 170 20.34 -8.07 -10.90
N GLU A 171 20.21 -8.88 -11.95
CA GLU A 171 21.27 -9.19 -12.90
C GLU A 171 21.86 -7.92 -13.54
N LEU A 172 20.99 -7.00 -13.97
CA LEU A 172 21.43 -5.74 -14.57
C LEU A 172 22.16 -4.84 -13.57
N LEU A 173 21.69 -4.79 -12.31
CA LEU A 173 22.39 -4.04 -11.25
C LEU A 173 23.77 -4.62 -10.94
N GLU A 174 23.90 -5.94 -10.85
CA GLU A 174 25.18 -6.64 -10.64
C GLU A 174 26.18 -6.38 -11.78
N ASN A 175 25.68 -6.27 -13.02
CA ASN A 175 26.53 -6.05 -14.19
C ASN A 175 26.89 -4.58 -14.46
N LYS A 176 26.04 -3.64 -14.00
CA LYS A 176 26.20 -2.20 -14.33
C LYS A 176 26.77 -1.36 -13.18
N THR A 177 26.78 -1.88 -11.96
CA THR A 177 27.20 -1.13 -10.77
C THR A 177 28.10 -1.95 -9.87
N ASP A 178 29.38 -1.63 -9.84
CA ASP A 178 30.36 -2.28 -8.94
C ASP A 178 30.03 -2.12 -7.45
N SER A 179 29.20 -1.14 -7.11
CA SER A 179 28.78 -0.85 -5.73
C SER A 179 27.50 -1.57 -5.29
N PHE A 180 26.84 -2.32 -6.16
CA PHE A 180 25.62 -3.02 -5.80
C PHE A 180 25.92 -4.31 -5.01
N LEU A 181 25.52 -4.35 -3.75
CA LEU A 181 25.75 -5.47 -2.82
C LEU A 181 24.51 -6.34 -2.59
N GLY A 182 23.46 -6.19 -3.40
CA GLY A 182 22.20 -6.95 -3.24
C GLY A 182 21.30 -6.44 -2.13
N GLY A 183 21.54 -5.24 -1.59
CA GLY A 183 20.70 -4.63 -0.55
C GLY A 183 19.28 -4.33 -1.05
N VAL A 184 18.30 -4.55 -0.17
CA VAL A 184 16.89 -4.21 -0.42
C VAL A 184 16.38 -3.26 0.66
N ASP A 185 15.41 -2.45 0.29
CA ASP A 185 14.70 -1.55 1.19
C ASP A 185 13.68 -2.31 2.10
N PRO A 186 12.99 -1.62 3.03
CA PRO A 186 11.99 -2.25 3.88
C PRO A 186 10.85 -2.96 3.12
N GLU A 187 10.61 -2.62 1.86
CA GLU A 187 9.53 -3.20 1.05
C GLU A 187 10.03 -4.23 0.02
N GLY A 188 11.34 -4.52 0.04
CA GLY A 188 11.94 -5.56 -0.79
C GLY A 188 12.40 -5.09 -2.17
N GLY A 189 12.29 -3.79 -2.50
CA GLY A 189 12.88 -3.20 -3.70
C GLY A 189 14.40 -3.06 -3.55
N PHE A 190 15.16 -3.26 -4.64
CA PHE A 190 16.61 -3.09 -4.60
C PHE A 190 17.00 -1.63 -4.36
N ILE A 191 18.06 -1.40 -3.58
CA ILE A 191 18.71 -0.08 -3.45
C ILE A 191 19.79 -0.02 -4.52
N SER A 192 19.50 0.66 -5.64
CA SER A 192 20.33 0.60 -6.83
C SER A 192 21.64 1.39 -6.74
N GLY A 193 21.69 2.45 -5.92
CA GLY A 193 22.78 3.42 -5.94
C GLY A 193 22.81 4.35 -7.17
N LEU A 194 21.98 4.09 -8.19
CA LEU A 194 21.83 4.89 -9.41
C LEU A 194 20.96 6.13 -9.15
N ASP A 195 20.98 7.10 -10.07
CA ASP A 195 20.08 8.24 -10.05
C ASP A 195 18.65 7.86 -10.53
N ASN A 196 17.74 8.86 -10.52
CA ASN A 196 16.35 8.63 -10.89
C ASN A 196 16.19 8.10 -12.32
N TYR A 197 16.83 8.76 -13.28
CA TYR A 197 16.72 8.41 -14.69
C TYR A 197 17.34 7.04 -15.01
N GLU A 198 18.55 6.79 -14.51
CA GLU A 198 19.27 5.53 -14.72
C GLU A 198 18.53 4.35 -14.10
N SER A 199 17.93 4.53 -12.91
CA SER A 199 17.14 3.48 -12.25
C SER A 199 15.88 3.13 -13.06
N ILE A 200 15.15 4.13 -13.57
CA ILE A 200 13.95 3.91 -14.41
C ILE A 200 14.34 3.19 -15.70
N LYS A 201 15.40 3.68 -16.37
CA LYS A 201 15.93 3.08 -17.59
C LYS A 201 16.34 1.63 -17.42
N LEU A 202 16.99 1.29 -16.30
CA LEU A 202 17.42 -0.08 -15.99
C LEU A 202 16.20 -1.00 -15.81
N VAL A 203 15.18 -0.56 -15.08
CA VAL A 203 13.96 -1.38 -14.91
C VAL A 203 13.19 -1.51 -16.23
N ARG A 204 13.14 -0.47 -17.06
CA ARG A 204 12.54 -0.55 -18.41
C ARG A 204 13.27 -1.59 -19.28
N GLU A 205 14.61 -1.60 -19.27
CA GLU A 205 15.41 -2.60 -19.99
C GLU A 205 15.09 -4.03 -19.50
N ALA A 206 14.96 -4.22 -18.18
CA ALA A 206 14.56 -5.51 -17.61
C ALA A 206 13.15 -5.94 -18.08
N VAL A 207 12.20 -5.02 -18.09
CA VAL A 207 10.83 -5.25 -18.56
C VAL A 207 10.82 -5.65 -20.04
N GLU A 208 11.52 -4.90 -20.90
CA GLU A 208 11.62 -5.21 -22.35
C GLU A 208 12.26 -6.57 -22.62
N SER A 209 13.29 -6.93 -21.86
CA SER A 209 13.89 -8.27 -21.95
C SER A 209 12.88 -9.37 -21.66
N VAL A 210 12.11 -9.23 -20.56
CA VAL A 210 11.11 -10.25 -20.18
C VAL A 210 9.90 -10.26 -21.11
N ILE A 211 9.47 -9.11 -21.64
CA ILE A 211 8.43 -9.06 -22.69
C ILE A 211 8.86 -9.83 -23.93
N SER A 212 10.11 -9.65 -24.38
CA SER A 212 10.64 -10.36 -25.55
C SER A 212 10.69 -11.87 -25.36
N GLU A 213 10.87 -12.36 -24.13
CA GLU A 213 10.90 -13.78 -23.79
C GLU A 213 9.52 -14.40 -23.60
N THR A 214 8.55 -13.63 -23.11
CA THR A 214 7.27 -14.17 -22.61
C THR A 214 6.04 -13.69 -23.37
N SER A 215 6.15 -12.61 -24.14
CA SER A 215 5.04 -11.91 -24.80
C SER A 215 3.93 -11.44 -23.81
N MET A 216 4.24 -11.30 -22.53
CA MET A 216 3.29 -10.85 -21.50
C MET A 216 3.13 -9.34 -21.51
N ASP A 217 1.93 -8.85 -21.16
CA ASP A 217 1.68 -7.42 -20.91
C ASP A 217 2.28 -7.03 -19.55
N ILE A 218 3.45 -6.40 -19.60
CA ILE A 218 4.20 -5.93 -18.41
C ILE A 218 4.26 -4.42 -18.47
N ARG A 219 3.80 -3.76 -17.41
CA ARG A 219 3.68 -2.31 -17.34
C ARG A 219 4.52 -1.74 -16.21
N LEU A 220 5.10 -0.56 -16.44
CA LEU A 220 5.94 0.15 -15.50
C LEU A 220 5.13 1.18 -14.70
N GLY A 221 5.49 1.37 -13.44
CA GLY A 221 4.92 2.39 -12.57
C GLY A 221 5.98 3.16 -11.79
N LEU A 222 5.64 4.37 -11.38
CA LEU A 222 6.43 5.21 -10.48
C LEU A 222 5.55 5.69 -9.33
N ASP A 223 6.05 5.56 -8.12
CA ASP A 223 5.58 6.30 -6.95
C ASP A 223 6.62 7.38 -6.62
N PHE A 224 6.25 8.62 -6.82
CA PHE A 224 7.15 9.75 -6.57
C PHE A 224 7.23 10.07 -5.07
N ALA A 225 6.12 9.94 -4.33
CA ALA A 225 5.96 10.48 -2.99
C ALA A 225 6.46 11.94 -2.91
N ALA A 226 6.04 12.76 -3.87
CA ALA A 226 6.65 14.06 -4.16
C ALA A 226 6.53 15.07 -3.01
N SER A 227 5.56 14.90 -2.10
CA SER A 227 5.44 15.70 -0.88
C SER A 227 6.69 15.63 -0.01
N THR A 228 7.45 14.53 -0.05
CA THR A 228 8.65 14.32 0.77
C THR A 228 9.83 15.25 0.40
N PHE A 229 9.87 15.72 -0.84
CA PHE A 229 10.90 16.65 -1.32
C PHE A 229 10.34 17.98 -1.85
N TYR A 230 9.05 18.27 -1.60
CA TYR A 230 8.44 19.57 -1.86
C TYR A 230 8.59 20.50 -0.66
N LYS A 231 9.22 21.67 -0.89
CA LYS A 231 9.42 22.69 0.14
C LYS A 231 9.48 24.08 -0.46
N ASP A 232 8.82 25.04 0.17
CA ASP A 232 8.82 26.47 -0.23
C ASP A 232 8.44 26.68 -1.71
N GLY A 233 7.45 25.92 -2.21
CA GLY A 233 6.97 26.02 -3.59
C GLY A 233 7.85 25.34 -4.63
N LYS A 234 8.83 24.55 -4.23
CA LYS A 234 9.77 23.86 -5.12
C LYS A 234 9.99 22.39 -4.75
N TYR A 235 10.19 21.56 -5.75
CA TYR A 235 10.62 20.18 -5.61
C TYR A 235 12.15 20.11 -5.66
N ARG A 236 12.77 19.56 -4.63
CA ARG A 236 14.24 19.55 -4.45
C ARG A 236 14.78 18.14 -4.53
N TYR A 237 15.32 17.81 -5.69
CA TYR A 237 15.97 16.54 -5.95
C TYR A 237 17.41 16.56 -5.41
N LYS A 238 17.83 15.54 -4.68
CA LYS A 238 19.22 15.36 -4.24
C LYS A 238 20.13 15.10 -5.43
N ARG A 239 19.63 14.29 -6.38
CA ARG A 239 20.32 14.00 -7.65
C ARG A 239 19.62 14.68 -8.82
N PRO A 240 20.36 15.30 -9.75
CA PRO A 240 19.75 15.94 -10.89
C PRO A 240 18.89 14.96 -11.70
N ILE A 241 17.75 15.42 -12.17
CA ILE A 241 16.97 14.72 -13.17
C ILE A 241 16.86 15.62 -14.41
N TYR A 242 17.26 15.14 -15.56
CA TYR A 242 17.49 15.94 -16.78
C TYR A 242 18.33 17.20 -16.52
N GLY A 243 19.36 17.09 -15.64
CA GLY A 243 20.28 18.18 -15.30
C GLY A 243 19.74 19.21 -14.29
N LYS A 244 18.50 19.09 -13.82
CA LYS A 244 17.91 19.98 -12.81
C LYS A 244 17.82 19.34 -11.44
N LYS A 245 18.07 20.11 -10.39
CA LYS A 245 17.91 19.72 -8.98
C LYS A 245 16.73 20.38 -8.29
N GLU A 246 16.30 21.55 -8.74
CA GLU A 246 15.11 22.23 -8.24
C GLU A 246 14.15 22.45 -9.38
N LEU A 247 12.89 22.14 -9.14
CA LEU A 247 11.79 22.32 -10.06
C LEU A 247 10.68 23.13 -9.39
N ASP A 248 10.07 24.06 -10.12
CA ASP A 248 8.81 24.63 -9.72
C ASP A 248 7.63 23.68 -10.03
N ARG A 249 6.39 24.11 -9.71
CA ARG A 249 5.19 23.28 -9.91
C ARG A 249 4.99 22.88 -11.38
N GLY A 250 5.12 23.84 -12.30
CA GLY A 250 4.97 23.57 -13.74
C GLY A 250 6.05 22.62 -14.26
N GLU A 251 7.30 22.86 -13.87
CA GLU A 251 8.44 22.00 -14.24
C GLU A 251 8.29 20.58 -13.70
N GLN A 252 7.70 20.39 -12.51
CA GLN A 252 7.44 19.04 -11.95
C GLN A 252 6.34 18.32 -12.74
N ILE A 253 5.29 19.03 -13.12
CA ILE A 253 4.23 18.50 -13.99
C ILE A 253 4.81 18.06 -15.32
N ASP A 254 5.62 18.91 -15.96
CA ASP A 254 6.25 18.61 -17.25
C ASP A 254 7.25 17.44 -17.14
N LEU A 255 8.01 17.36 -16.04
CA LEU A 255 8.89 16.21 -15.73
C LEU A 255 8.09 14.92 -15.66
N THR A 256 6.98 14.93 -14.92
CA THR A 256 6.11 13.74 -14.76
C THR A 256 5.58 13.27 -16.10
N LYS A 257 5.06 14.19 -16.91
CA LYS A 257 4.57 13.91 -18.27
C LYS A 257 5.68 13.34 -19.15
N LYS A 258 6.84 13.96 -19.14
CA LYS A 258 8.00 13.52 -19.93
C LYS A 258 8.46 12.10 -19.54
N LEU A 259 8.58 11.80 -18.25
CA LEU A 259 8.94 10.45 -17.79
C LEU A 259 7.88 9.43 -18.17
N ALA A 260 6.60 9.79 -18.04
CA ALA A 260 5.50 8.89 -18.38
C ALA A 260 5.47 8.56 -19.87
N GLU A 261 5.73 9.52 -20.73
CA GLU A 261 5.79 9.32 -22.19
C GLU A 261 7.06 8.56 -22.62
N GLU A 262 8.22 8.93 -22.08
CA GLU A 262 9.51 8.34 -22.48
C GLU A 262 9.62 6.87 -22.08
N PHE A 263 9.11 6.50 -20.91
CA PHE A 263 9.21 5.15 -20.36
C PHE A 263 7.90 4.36 -20.40
N ASP A 264 6.85 4.90 -21.03
CA ASP A 264 5.52 4.28 -21.09
C ASP A 264 5.02 3.89 -19.70
N ILE A 265 4.98 4.88 -18.78
CA ILE A 265 4.58 4.67 -17.38
C ILE A 265 3.07 4.57 -17.29
N PHE A 266 2.60 3.42 -16.86
CA PHE A 266 1.20 3.12 -16.66
C PHE A 266 0.64 3.60 -15.31
N PHE A 267 1.45 3.58 -14.26
CA PHE A 267 1.03 3.85 -12.87
C PHE A 267 1.86 5.02 -12.32
N VAL A 268 1.23 6.16 -12.09
CA VAL A 268 1.85 7.42 -11.66
C VAL A 268 1.25 7.82 -10.31
N GLU A 269 1.93 7.47 -9.22
CA GLU A 269 1.48 7.70 -7.85
C GLU A 269 2.16 8.94 -7.27
N ASP A 270 1.35 9.81 -6.64
CA ASP A 270 1.74 11.03 -5.93
C ASP A 270 2.85 11.85 -6.64
N PRO A 271 2.66 12.21 -7.93
CA PRO A 271 3.67 12.90 -8.73
C PRO A 271 3.94 14.33 -8.29
N VAL A 272 3.05 14.92 -7.49
CA VAL A 272 3.11 16.28 -6.95
C VAL A 272 2.71 16.29 -5.47
N ASP A 273 2.85 17.42 -4.79
CA ASP A 273 2.52 17.56 -3.36
C ASP A 273 1.03 17.29 -3.07
N GLU A 274 0.75 16.61 -1.96
CA GLU A 274 -0.58 16.19 -1.52
C GLU A 274 -1.60 17.32 -1.32
N THR A 275 -1.14 18.58 -1.28
CA THR A 275 -2.01 19.77 -1.18
C THR A 275 -2.39 20.34 -2.54
N LEU A 276 -1.78 19.89 -3.62
CA LEU A 276 -1.89 20.46 -4.96
C LEU A 276 -2.77 19.59 -5.88
N ALA A 277 -4.01 19.33 -5.47
CA ALA A 277 -4.93 18.45 -6.19
C ALA A 277 -5.14 18.85 -7.67
N GLU A 278 -5.13 20.14 -7.98
CA GLU A 278 -5.31 20.64 -9.36
C GLU A 278 -4.17 20.21 -10.29
N ASP A 279 -2.94 20.09 -9.76
CA ASP A 279 -1.76 19.64 -10.50
C ASP A 279 -1.88 18.16 -10.89
N TYR A 280 -2.47 17.30 -10.00
CA TYR A 280 -2.86 15.94 -10.37
C TYR A 280 -3.83 15.95 -11.56
N GLY A 281 -4.84 16.83 -11.53
CA GLY A 281 -5.83 16.96 -12.60
C GLY A 281 -5.22 17.42 -13.93
N GLU A 282 -4.17 18.24 -13.90
CA GLU A 282 -3.43 18.62 -15.11
C GLU A 282 -2.64 17.46 -15.70
N ILE A 283 -1.97 16.68 -14.85
CA ILE A 283 -1.26 15.45 -15.26
C ILE A 283 -2.26 14.44 -15.83
N LEU A 284 -3.39 14.20 -15.15
CA LEU A 284 -4.43 13.27 -15.60
C LEU A 284 -4.94 13.58 -16.99
N LYS A 285 -5.20 14.86 -17.31
CA LYS A 285 -5.66 15.29 -18.63
C LYS A 285 -4.66 15.00 -19.76
N SER A 286 -3.38 14.93 -19.41
CA SER A 286 -2.29 14.71 -20.37
C SER A 286 -1.98 13.22 -20.56
N LEU A 287 -2.22 12.38 -19.57
CA LEU A 287 -1.82 10.98 -19.53
C LEU A 287 -3.03 10.03 -19.70
N SER A 288 -3.57 9.95 -20.93
CA SER A 288 -4.80 9.19 -21.23
C SER A 288 -4.70 7.68 -20.97
N ASN A 289 -3.50 7.12 -21.02
CA ASN A 289 -3.25 5.68 -20.88
C ASN A 289 -2.68 5.29 -19.51
N SER A 290 -2.50 6.26 -18.61
CA SER A 290 -1.92 6.03 -17.29
C SER A 290 -2.96 6.16 -16.17
N LEU A 291 -2.70 5.47 -15.08
CA LEU A 291 -3.36 5.72 -13.81
C LEU A 291 -2.62 6.85 -13.10
N VAL A 292 -3.32 7.93 -12.78
CA VAL A 292 -2.84 8.98 -11.88
C VAL A 292 -3.43 8.69 -10.53
N VAL A 293 -2.57 8.27 -9.60
CA VAL A 293 -2.95 7.61 -8.36
C VAL A 293 -2.72 8.54 -7.17
N GLY A 294 -3.73 8.71 -6.35
CA GLY A 294 -3.60 9.44 -5.09
C GLY A 294 -3.40 8.48 -3.91
N ASP A 295 -2.27 8.61 -3.21
CA ASP A 295 -2.01 8.00 -1.90
C ASP A 295 -2.13 9.09 -0.83
N ASP A 296 -1.10 9.89 -0.61
CA ASP A 296 -1.08 10.97 0.38
C ASP A 296 -2.15 12.03 0.09
N LEU A 297 -2.46 12.27 -1.19
CA LEU A 297 -3.53 13.15 -1.62
C LEU A 297 -4.88 12.82 -0.96
N THR A 298 -5.19 11.55 -0.79
CA THR A 298 -6.50 11.07 -0.29
C THR A 298 -6.44 10.46 1.10
N ALA A 299 -5.31 9.84 1.47
CA ALA A 299 -5.05 9.17 2.74
C ALA A 299 -6.20 8.25 3.20
N THR A 300 -6.80 7.49 2.27
CA THR A 300 -7.96 6.62 2.51
C THR A 300 -9.13 7.33 3.22
N THR A 301 -9.22 8.66 3.13
CA THR A 301 -10.20 9.48 3.85
C THR A 301 -11.38 9.83 2.94
N PRO A 302 -12.64 9.40 3.26
CA PRO A 302 -13.82 9.65 2.43
C PRO A 302 -14.01 11.12 2.05
N GLU A 303 -13.89 12.03 3.01
CA GLU A 303 -14.10 13.46 2.83
C GLU A 303 -13.06 14.10 1.90
N ARG A 304 -11.86 13.52 1.83
CA ARG A 304 -10.84 13.98 0.87
C ARG A 304 -11.12 13.46 -0.52
N LEU A 305 -11.45 12.18 -0.66
CA LEU A 305 -11.81 11.60 -1.96
C LEU A 305 -12.96 12.38 -2.62
N GLU A 306 -14.00 12.75 -1.85
CA GLU A 306 -15.10 13.59 -2.35
C GLU A 306 -14.63 14.93 -2.92
N LYS A 307 -13.57 15.52 -2.35
CA LYS A 307 -13.04 16.82 -2.82
C LYS A 307 -12.15 16.70 -4.06
N VAL A 308 -11.40 15.59 -4.19
CA VAL A 308 -10.32 15.49 -5.18
C VAL A 308 -10.57 14.48 -6.30
N HIS A 309 -11.67 13.72 -6.24
CA HIS A 309 -11.96 12.62 -7.18
C HIS A 309 -11.88 12.99 -8.68
N GLN A 310 -12.08 14.25 -9.02
CA GLN A 310 -12.00 14.71 -10.41
C GLN A 310 -10.56 14.83 -10.93
N ASN A 311 -9.58 14.79 -10.04
CA ASN A 311 -8.17 15.02 -10.35
C ASN A 311 -7.35 13.74 -10.45
N ILE A 312 -7.94 12.58 -10.17
CA ILE A 312 -7.32 11.26 -10.19
C ILE A 312 -8.24 10.24 -10.86
N ASN A 313 -7.70 9.15 -11.39
CA ASN A 313 -8.49 8.02 -11.90
C ASN A 313 -8.20 6.71 -11.16
N ALA A 314 -7.27 6.74 -10.19
CA ALA A 314 -7.03 5.64 -9.26
C ALA A 314 -6.66 6.18 -7.87
N THR A 315 -6.86 5.38 -6.83
CA THR A 315 -6.57 5.78 -5.45
C THR A 315 -6.09 4.59 -4.62
N LEU A 316 -5.16 4.83 -3.68
CA LEU A 316 -4.75 3.83 -2.72
C LEU A 316 -5.77 3.69 -1.59
N ILE A 317 -5.85 2.45 -1.08
CA ILE A 317 -6.57 2.08 0.13
C ILE A 317 -5.57 1.44 1.09
N LYS A 318 -5.22 2.16 2.14
CA LYS A 318 -4.36 1.70 3.23
C LYS A 318 -5.16 1.71 4.53
N PRO A 319 -5.68 0.56 4.99
CA PRO A 319 -6.60 0.52 6.13
C PRO A 319 -6.10 1.21 7.39
N ASN A 320 -4.78 1.20 7.63
CA ASN A 320 -4.20 1.86 8.80
C ASN A 320 -4.25 3.40 8.74
N GLN A 321 -4.42 4.01 7.55
CA GLN A 321 -4.54 5.48 7.44
C GLN A 321 -5.78 6.03 8.14
N VAL A 322 -6.85 5.24 8.23
CA VAL A 322 -8.10 5.58 8.94
C VAL A 322 -8.38 4.68 10.15
N ALA A 323 -7.69 3.51 10.23
CA ALA A 323 -7.70 2.55 11.32
C ALA A 323 -9.06 1.98 11.74
N LEU A 324 -10.08 2.12 10.90
CA LEU A 324 -11.45 1.64 11.12
C LEU A 324 -12.00 1.07 9.79
N MET A 325 -12.37 -0.21 9.77
CA MET A 325 -12.78 -0.89 8.55
C MET A 325 -14.11 -0.36 7.97
N TYR A 326 -15.00 0.20 8.81
CA TYR A 326 -16.19 0.85 8.28
C TYR A 326 -15.85 2.09 7.43
N LYS A 327 -14.81 2.86 7.79
CA LYS A 327 -14.33 3.99 6.98
C LYS A 327 -13.63 3.52 5.72
N VAL A 328 -12.86 2.44 5.80
CA VAL A 328 -12.26 1.81 4.61
C VAL A 328 -13.33 1.36 3.63
N LYS A 329 -14.41 0.75 4.13
CA LYS A 329 -15.57 0.35 3.31
C LYS A 329 -16.27 1.55 2.68
N GLU A 330 -16.54 2.59 3.46
CA GLU A 330 -17.13 3.84 2.98
C GLU A 330 -16.26 4.49 1.87
N TYR A 331 -14.95 4.54 2.07
CA TYR A 331 -14.00 5.04 1.06
C TYR A 331 -14.03 4.21 -0.22
N SER A 332 -14.04 2.88 -0.08
CA SER A 332 -14.13 1.96 -1.23
C SER A 332 -15.44 2.17 -2.02
N ASP A 333 -16.58 2.34 -1.32
CA ASP A 333 -17.87 2.59 -1.96
C ASP A 333 -17.93 3.95 -2.69
N LEU A 334 -17.27 4.95 -2.13
CA LEU A 334 -17.12 6.25 -2.79
C LEU A 334 -16.26 6.16 -4.04
N ALA A 335 -15.16 5.41 -4.01
CA ALA A 335 -14.33 5.19 -5.19
C ALA A 335 -15.13 4.51 -6.32
N ASP A 336 -15.97 3.51 -6.00
CA ASP A 336 -16.88 2.89 -6.97
C ASP A 336 -17.90 3.90 -7.52
N LYS A 337 -18.50 4.71 -6.67
CA LYS A 337 -19.45 5.77 -7.06
C LYS A 337 -18.84 6.76 -8.04
N PHE A 338 -17.58 7.12 -7.82
CA PHE A 338 -16.85 8.07 -8.68
C PHE A 338 -16.12 7.39 -9.84
N LYS A 339 -16.22 6.06 -9.98
CA LYS A 339 -15.54 5.26 -11.01
C LYS A 339 -14.02 5.41 -10.99
N ILE A 340 -13.45 5.44 -9.81
CA ILE A 340 -12.01 5.51 -9.56
C ILE A 340 -11.49 4.09 -9.29
N ASP A 341 -10.44 3.69 -10.00
CA ASP A 341 -9.80 2.39 -9.79
C ASP A 341 -9.21 2.32 -8.36
N LYS A 342 -9.46 1.22 -7.67
CA LYS A 342 -8.98 0.99 -6.30
C LYS A 342 -7.70 0.17 -6.32
N VAL A 343 -6.72 0.62 -5.54
CA VAL A 343 -5.45 -0.06 -5.30
C VAL A 343 -5.31 -0.28 -3.80
N VAL A 344 -5.53 -1.49 -3.31
CA VAL A 344 -5.21 -1.79 -1.90
C VAL A 344 -3.70 -1.87 -1.76
N SER A 345 -3.14 -1.35 -0.68
CA SER A 345 -1.69 -1.25 -0.53
C SER A 345 -1.20 -1.70 0.84
N HIS A 346 0.00 -2.30 0.85
CA HIS A 346 0.78 -2.56 2.04
C HIS A 346 1.35 -1.26 2.64
N ARG A 347 2.07 -1.39 3.77
CA ARG A 347 2.87 -0.31 4.38
C ARG A 347 4.32 -0.76 4.50
N SER A 348 5.24 0.21 4.69
CA SER A 348 6.68 -0.09 4.85
C SER A 348 6.98 -0.93 6.08
N GLU A 349 6.37 -0.63 7.23
CA GLU A 349 6.50 -1.37 8.47
C GLU A 349 5.35 -2.40 8.63
N GLU A 350 5.31 -3.40 7.75
CA GLU A 350 4.25 -4.41 7.73
C GLU A 350 4.34 -5.44 8.86
N THR A 351 3.24 -6.15 9.04
CA THR A 351 3.15 -7.38 9.82
C THR A 351 2.90 -8.58 8.89
N THR A 352 2.98 -9.80 9.39
CA THR A 352 2.82 -11.02 8.59
C THR A 352 1.36 -11.33 8.21
N ILE A 353 0.37 -10.56 8.69
CA ILE A 353 -1.05 -10.82 8.39
C ILE A 353 -1.37 -10.52 6.93
N PRO A 354 -1.93 -11.49 6.15
CA PRO A 354 -2.19 -11.32 4.72
C PRO A 354 -3.50 -10.61 4.37
N ILE A 355 -4.25 -10.12 5.34
CA ILE A 355 -5.64 -9.64 5.23
C ILE A 355 -5.89 -8.60 4.11
N ILE A 356 -4.87 -7.81 3.74
CA ILE A 356 -5.04 -6.82 2.66
C ILE A 356 -5.32 -7.47 1.31
N SER A 357 -4.92 -8.73 1.09
CA SER A 357 -5.25 -9.50 -0.10
C SER A 357 -6.74 -9.87 -0.11
N ASP A 358 -7.30 -10.24 1.05
CA ASP A 358 -8.74 -10.47 1.21
C ASP A 358 -9.55 -9.17 1.04
N ILE A 359 -9.09 -8.07 1.64
CA ILE A 359 -9.71 -6.74 1.50
C ILE A 359 -9.73 -6.32 0.03
N ALA A 360 -8.62 -6.45 -0.69
CA ALA A 360 -8.54 -6.14 -2.11
C ALA A 360 -9.54 -6.97 -2.94
N THR A 361 -9.58 -8.27 -2.68
CA THR A 361 -10.47 -9.21 -3.38
C THR A 361 -11.95 -8.90 -3.12
N GLY A 362 -12.34 -8.74 -1.86
CA GLY A 362 -13.73 -8.55 -1.48
C GLY A 362 -14.28 -7.15 -1.74
N MET A 363 -13.43 -6.12 -1.70
CA MET A 363 -13.81 -4.74 -2.04
C MET A 363 -13.71 -4.43 -3.54
N SER A 364 -13.50 -5.46 -4.38
CA SER A 364 -13.36 -5.30 -5.83
C SER A 364 -12.28 -4.30 -6.24
N ALA A 365 -11.16 -4.28 -5.52
CA ALA A 365 -10.01 -3.51 -5.93
C ALA A 365 -9.40 -4.13 -7.19
N LYS A 366 -8.96 -3.29 -8.13
CA LYS A 366 -8.35 -3.76 -9.38
C LYS A 366 -6.91 -4.19 -9.17
N TYR A 367 -6.23 -3.54 -8.21
CA TYR A 367 -4.81 -3.75 -7.95
C TYR A 367 -4.52 -3.96 -6.46
N LEU A 368 -3.43 -4.71 -6.18
CA LEU A 368 -2.79 -4.79 -4.88
C LEU A 368 -1.34 -4.33 -5.01
N LYS A 369 -1.01 -3.16 -4.43
CA LYS A 369 0.38 -2.69 -4.33
C LYS A 369 1.06 -3.41 -3.18
N VAL A 370 2.10 -4.18 -3.50
CA VAL A 370 2.82 -5.02 -2.54
C VAL A 370 4.26 -5.25 -3.00
N GLY A 371 5.21 -5.31 -2.07
CA GLY A 371 6.59 -5.71 -2.39
C GLY A 371 6.66 -7.17 -2.81
N ILE A 372 7.68 -7.52 -3.59
CA ILE A 372 7.86 -8.86 -4.15
C ILE A 372 8.82 -9.74 -3.35
N ASN A 373 9.47 -9.18 -2.36
CA ASN A 373 10.45 -9.83 -1.50
C ASN A 373 10.15 -9.55 -0.02
N ARG A 374 10.78 -10.28 0.91
CA ARG A 374 10.61 -10.27 2.36
C ARG A 374 9.34 -11.03 2.81
N GLY A 375 9.45 -11.74 3.95
CA GLY A 375 8.45 -12.71 4.40
C GLY A 375 7.05 -12.12 4.55
N GLU A 376 6.94 -10.94 5.15
CA GLU A 376 5.67 -10.25 5.38
C GLU A 376 4.95 -9.84 4.09
N ARG A 377 5.67 -9.65 2.97
CA ARG A 377 5.09 -9.38 1.63
C ARG A 377 4.70 -10.67 0.94
N ILE A 378 5.54 -11.71 1.09
CA ILE A 378 5.30 -13.03 0.51
C ILE A 378 4.02 -13.64 1.05
N GLU A 379 3.69 -13.45 2.34
CA GLU A 379 2.41 -13.89 2.90
C GLU A 379 1.20 -13.30 2.16
N LYS A 380 1.25 -12.02 1.80
CA LYS A 380 0.20 -11.34 1.05
C LYS A 380 0.12 -11.83 -0.40
N ILE A 381 1.27 -12.07 -1.02
CA ILE A 381 1.36 -12.61 -2.38
C ILE A 381 0.84 -14.04 -2.42
N ASN A 382 1.24 -14.90 -1.48
CA ASN A 382 0.75 -16.27 -1.38
C ASN A 382 -0.76 -16.29 -1.21
N ARG A 383 -1.30 -15.44 -0.32
CA ARG A 383 -2.75 -15.29 -0.16
C ARG A 383 -3.44 -14.87 -1.46
N LEU A 384 -2.84 -13.95 -2.21
CA LEU A 384 -3.39 -13.52 -3.51
C LEU A 384 -3.38 -14.67 -4.56
N ILE A 385 -2.37 -15.55 -4.52
CA ILE A 385 -2.31 -16.75 -5.35
C ILE A 385 -3.42 -17.74 -4.95
N GLU A 386 -3.63 -17.96 -3.65
CA GLU A 386 -4.70 -18.85 -3.14
C GLU A 386 -6.10 -18.36 -3.52
N LEU A 387 -6.27 -17.05 -3.58
CA LEU A 387 -7.53 -16.40 -3.97
C LEU A 387 -7.75 -16.35 -5.49
N ASN A 388 -6.96 -17.03 -6.28
CA ASN A 388 -7.05 -17.00 -7.75
C ASN A 388 -8.25 -17.76 -8.31
#